data_6afa3a28caa9487eaabe2576bb3f329b
#
_entry.id   6afa3a28caa9487eaabe2576bb3f329b
#
_cell.length_a   1.000
_cell.length_b   1.000
_cell.length_c   1.000
_cell.angle_alpha   90.00
_cell.angle_beta   90.00
_cell.angle_gamma   90.00
#
_symmetry.space_group_name_H-M   'P 1'
#
loop_
_entity.id
_entity.type
_entity.pdbx_description
1 polymer ?
#
loop_
_entity_poly.entity_id
_entity_poly.type
_entity_poly.pdbx_seq_one_letter_code
_entity_poly.pdbx_strand_id
1 'polypeptide(L)'
;MSSPRSRSKTNGAFGNRSPRPIQRDFTAPAPAQKEKTPRTLTIADKLAKFSQPILEQAGNNRTAAKGAMNVAILIWNASIGGEEKIKEAKAKLNALPGSSAEQVDELVTTMIARKEELYPGENALITNFVLKFNHRTGATFNVSAVNVNPEGLSNTDLSDIIKPSL
;
A
#
# COMPACT_ATOMS: atom_id res chain seq x y z
N MET A 1 -17.26 15.76 75.97
CA MET A 1 -18.26 16.77 76.29
C MET A 1 -19.07 17.07 75.04
N SER A 2 -20.39 16.82 75.14
CA SER A 2 -21.54 17.46 74.51
C SER A 2 -21.69 17.31 73.00
N SER A 3 -22.41 16.37 72.53
CA SER A 3 -23.86 16.22 72.18
C SER A 3 -24.56 17.43 71.53
N PRO A 4 -25.70 17.24 70.95
CA PRO A 4 -26.09 16.98 69.56
C PRO A 4 -27.17 18.01 69.12
N ARG A 5 -27.67 17.93 67.86
CA ARG A 5 -29.05 18.38 67.46
C ARG A 5 -29.27 17.99 66.01
N SER A 6 -30.06 17.04 65.66
CA SER A 6 -31.52 16.90 65.66
C SER A 6 -32.34 17.96 64.93
N ARG A 7 -33.17 17.45 64.01
CA ARG A 7 -34.39 17.97 63.38
C ARG A 7 -34.22 18.37 61.90
N SER A 8 -35.15 18.04 61.02
CA SER A 8 -36.54 17.70 61.13
C SER A 8 -37.05 17.13 59.79
N LYS A 9 -38.01 16.29 59.93
CA LYS A 9 -38.93 15.75 58.88
C LYS A 9 -39.62 16.88 58.11
N THR A 10 -39.80 16.72 56.82
CA THR A 10 -41.07 17.12 56.16
C THR A 10 -41.46 16.10 55.11
N ASN A 11 -42.57 15.49 55.36
CA ASN A 11 -43.35 14.70 54.39
C ASN A 11 -43.89 15.63 53.29
N GLY A 12 -43.78 15.21 52.06
CA GLY A 12 -44.51 15.79 50.94
C GLY A 12 -44.90 14.66 50.00
N ALA A 13 -46.04 14.06 50.31
CA ALA A 13 -46.72 13.20 49.37
C ALA A 13 -47.38 14.05 48.30
N PHE A 14 -47.02 13.85 47.06
CA PHE A 14 -47.87 14.25 45.93
C PHE A 14 -47.56 13.42 44.67
N GLY A 15 -48.61 12.68 44.29
CA GLY A 15 -49.01 12.70 42.90
C GLY A 15 -48.51 11.55 42.05
N ASN A 16 -49.18 10.45 42.18
CA ASN A 16 -49.27 9.38 41.19
C ASN A 16 -49.69 9.99 39.85
N ARG A 17 -48.74 10.23 38.95
CA ARG A 17 -49.02 10.42 37.54
C ARG A 17 -48.27 9.34 36.77
N SER A 18 -49.05 8.35 36.35
CA SER A 18 -48.61 7.35 35.37
C SER A 18 -48.04 8.05 34.14
N PRO A 19 -46.78 7.79 33.76
CA PRO A 19 -46.31 8.27 32.48
C PRO A 19 -46.95 7.42 31.39
N ARG A 20 -47.68 8.09 30.50
CA ARG A 20 -48.16 7.48 29.26
C ARG A 20 -46.93 7.00 28.47
N PRO A 21 -46.95 5.79 27.90
CA PRO A 21 -45.90 5.34 26.99
C PRO A 21 -45.98 6.19 25.73
N ILE A 22 -45.03 7.06 25.56
CA ILE A 22 -44.78 7.73 24.26
C ILE A 22 -44.14 6.66 23.37
N GLN A 23 -44.95 5.98 22.59
CA GLN A 23 -44.47 5.25 21.43
C GLN A 23 -43.88 6.28 20.45
N ARG A 24 -42.59 6.47 20.54
CA ARG A 24 -41.83 7.07 19.47
C ARG A 24 -41.42 5.94 18.53
N ASP A 25 -42.19 5.78 17.47
CA ASP A 25 -41.73 5.09 16.26
C ASP A 25 -40.50 5.81 15.70
N PHE A 26 -39.36 5.53 16.29
CA PHE A 26 -38.09 5.83 15.64
C PHE A 26 -37.78 4.69 14.67
N THR A 27 -38.46 4.67 13.54
CA THR A 27 -37.93 4.08 12.33
C THR A 27 -36.81 5.00 11.86
N ALA A 28 -35.65 4.91 12.52
CA ALA A 28 -34.44 5.53 11.98
C ALA A 28 -34.20 4.89 10.60
N PRO A 29 -34.14 5.65 9.52
CA PRO A 29 -33.74 5.09 8.25
C PRO A 29 -32.35 4.49 8.46
N ALA A 30 -32.19 3.21 8.11
CA ALA A 30 -30.92 2.53 8.14
C ALA A 30 -29.89 3.44 7.46
N PRO A 31 -28.71 3.66 8.07
CA PRO A 31 -27.68 4.49 7.43
C PRO A 31 -27.42 3.87 6.06
N ALA A 32 -27.71 4.63 5.02
CA ALA A 32 -27.41 4.25 3.66
C ALA A 32 -25.94 3.84 3.64
N GLN A 33 -25.67 2.57 3.42
CA GLN A 33 -24.33 2.07 3.19
C GLN A 33 -23.83 2.86 1.98
N LYS A 34 -22.94 3.81 2.23
CA LYS A 34 -22.21 4.48 1.17
C LYS A 34 -21.49 3.35 0.43
N GLU A 35 -22.04 2.99 -0.73
CA GLU A 35 -21.34 2.15 -1.68
C GLU A 35 -19.94 2.73 -1.82
N LYS A 36 -18.94 1.97 -1.33
CA LYS A 36 -17.55 2.34 -1.54
C LYS A 36 -17.34 2.24 -3.03
N THR A 37 -17.39 3.38 -3.71
CA THR A 37 -16.87 3.52 -5.08
C THR A 37 -15.55 2.77 -5.14
N PRO A 38 -15.36 1.86 -6.11
CA PRO A 38 -14.11 1.11 -6.23
C PRO A 38 -12.96 2.10 -6.28
N ARG A 39 -12.13 2.08 -5.24
CA ARG A 39 -10.99 2.99 -5.12
C ARG A 39 -10.02 2.65 -6.23
N THR A 40 -9.83 3.56 -7.17
CA THR A 40 -8.81 3.41 -8.22
C THR A 40 -7.47 3.21 -7.55
N LEU A 41 -6.82 2.08 -7.83
CA LEU A 41 -5.51 1.76 -7.26
C LEU A 41 -4.48 2.79 -7.73
N THR A 42 -3.75 3.36 -6.78
CA THR A 42 -2.63 4.23 -7.11
C THR A 42 -1.46 3.39 -7.63
N ILE A 43 -0.50 4.04 -8.32
CA ILE A 43 0.72 3.33 -8.77
C ILE A 43 1.50 2.75 -7.58
N ALA A 44 1.45 3.41 -6.42
CA ALA A 44 2.05 2.90 -5.19
C ALA A 44 1.37 1.61 -4.71
N ASP A 45 0.03 1.53 -4.75
CA ASP A 45 -0.72 0.32 -4.40
C ASP A 45 -0.40 -0.83 -5.37
N LYS A 46 -0.31 -0.52 -6.67
CA LYS A 46 0.05 -1.49 -7.71
C LYS A 46 1.46 -2.03 -7.50
N LEU A 47 2.43 -1.14 -7.28
CA LEU A 47 3.81 -1.53 -7.03
C LEU A 47 3.96 -2.35 -5.74
N ALA A 48 3.26 -1.97 -4.66
CA ALA A 48 3.27 -2.73 -3.41
C ALA A 48 2.79 -4.17 -3.61
N LYS A 49 1.67 -4.35 -4.32
CA LYS A 49 1.14 -5.67 -4.63
C LYS A 49 2.04 -6.47 -5.58
N PHE A 50 2.62 -5.81 -6.56
CA PHE A 50 3.55 -6.42 -7.50
C PHE A 50 4.83 -6.92 -6.81
N SER A 51 5.43 -6.08 -5.96
CA SER A 51 6.70 -6.38 -5.27
C SER A 51 6.57 -7.31 -4.07
N GLN A 52 5.35 -7.64 -3.64
CA GLN A 52 5.08 -8.45 -2.46
C GLN A 52 5.94 -9.73 -2.36
N PRO A 53 6.07 -10.59 -3.38
CA PRO A 53 6.85 -11.83 -3.26
C PRO A 53 8.33 -11.59 -2.95
N ILE A 54 8.92 -10.53 -3.51
CA ILE A 54 10.32 -10.18 -3.28
C ILE A 54 10.48 -9.54 -1.90
N LEU A 55 9.53 -8.73 -1.47
CA LEU A 55 9.54 -8.08 -0.15
C LEU A 55 9.37 -9.08 0.99
N GLU A 56 8.56 -10.11 0.81
CA GLU A 56 8.38 -11.18 1.80
C GLU A 56 9.71 -11.92 2.06
N GLN A 57 10.52 -12.13 1.02
CA GLN A 57 11.86 -12.72 1.16
C GLN A 57 12.84 -11.81 1.91
N ALA A 58 12.69 -10.49 1.78
CA ALA A 58 13.50 -9.51 2.50
C ALA A 58 13.17 -9.44 4.00
N GLY A 59 11.99 -9.89 4.41
CA GLY A 59 11.53 -9.90 5.80
C GLY A 59 11.52 -8.49 6.41
N ASN A 60 11.91 -8.39 7.69
CA ASN A 60 11.94 -7.13 8.44
C ASN A 60 13.23 -6.31 8.25
N ASN A 61 14.14 -6.74 7.40
CA ASN A 61 15.40 -6.05 7.16
C ASN A 61 15.17 -4.86 6.21
N ARG A 62 15.34 -3.63 6.71
CA ARG A 62 15.12 -2.40 5.95
C ARG A 62 16.01 -2.28 4.71
N THR A 63 17.28 -2.67 4.83
CA THR A 63 18.23 -2.62 3.72
C THR A 63 17.86 -3.64 2.66
N ALA A 64 17.52 -4.87 3.06
CA ALA A 64 17.04 -5.90 2.16
C ALA A 64 15.73 -5.50 1.48
N ALA A 65 14.77 -4.92 2.21
CA ALA A 65 13.52 -4.43 1.64
C ALA A 65 13.73 -3.29 0.63
N LYS A 66 14.68 -2.38 0.88
CA LYS A 66 15.05 -1.34 -0.09
C LYS A 66 15.66 -1.97 -1.35
N GLY A 67 16.56 -2.93 -1.19
CA GLY A 67 17.13 -3.70 -2.29
C GLY A 67 16.08 -4.46 -3.11
N ALA A 68 15.18 -5.16 -2.43
CA ALA A 68 14.06 -5.87 -3.03
C ALA A 68 13.15 -4.94 -3.86
N MET A 69 12.87 -3.74 -3.34
CA MET A 69 12.08 -2.75 -4.06
C MET A 69 12.82 -2.22 -5.30
N ASN A 70 14.13 -1.98 -5.24
CA ASN A 70 14.92 -1.60 -6.40
C ASN A 70 14.86 -2.67 -7.50
N VAL A 71 14.98 -3.94 -7.12
CA VAL A 71 14.83 -5.08 -8.06
C VAL A 71 13.44 -5.11 -8.68
N ALA A 72 12.39 -4.96 -7.87
CA ALA A 72 11.01 -4.92 -8.36
C ALA A 72 10.80 -3.78 -9.36
N ILE A 73 11.27 -2.57 -9.06
CA ILE A 73 11.14 -1.41 -9.95
C ILE A 73 11.93 -1.61 -11.24
N LEU A 74 13.13 -2.17 -11.15
CA LEU A 74 13.93 -2.47 -12.33
C LEU A 74 13.19 -3.42 -13.28
N ILE A 75 12.60 -4.49 -12.76
CA ILE A 75 11.81 -5.46 -13.54
C ILE A 75 10.52 -4.82 -14.07
N TRP A 76 9.82 -4.04 -13.25
CA TRP A 76 8.62 -3.31 -13.67
C TRP A 76 8.91 -2.40 -14.86
N ASN A 77 9.94 -1.57 -14.77
CA ASN A 77 10.31 -0.65 -15.83
C ASN A 77 10.83 -1.39 -17.07
N ALA A 78 11.61 -2.45 -16.90
CA ALA A 78 12.10 -3.27 -18.00
C ALA A 78 10.97 -3.92 -18.79
N SER A 79 9.90 -4.38 -18.13
CA SER A 79 8.75 -4.98 -18.80
C SER A 79 7.99 -3.99 -19.71
N ILE A 80 8.09 -2.68 -19.44
CA ILE A 80 7.51 -1.63 -20.28
C ILE A 80 8.42 -1.34 -21.48
N GLY A 81 9.74 -1.39 -21.28
CA GLY A 81 10.74 -1.07 -22.30
C GLY A 81 11.01 -2.19 -23.31
N GLY A 82 10.36 -3.37 -23.16
CA GLY A 82 10.50 -4.49 -24.09
C GLY A 82 11.77 -5.33 -23.89
N GLU A 83 12.04 -6.22 -24.86
CA GLU A 83 13.07 -7.27 -24.71
C GLU A 83 14.48 -6.74 -24.42
N GLU A 84 14.89 -5.65 -25.05
CA GLU A 84 16.21 -5.06 -24.82
C GLU A 84 16.38 -4.59 -23.38
N LYS A 85 15.35 -3.96 -22.82
CA LYS A 85 15.38 -3.51 -21.42
C LYS A 85 15.30 -4.67 -20.43
N ILE A 86 14.62 -5.75 -20.80
CA ILE A 86 14.63 -6.99 -20.02
C ILE A 86 16.02 -7.61 -19.98
N LYS A 87 16.75 -7.65 -21.11
CA LYS A 87 18.14 -8.13 -21.16
C LYS A 87 19.07 -7.27 -20.31
N GLU A 88 18.93 -5.94 -20.38
CA GLU A 88 19.68 -5.01 -19.52
C GLU A 88 19.40 -5.26 -18.03
N ALA A 89 18.14 -5.42 -17.66
CA ALA A 89 17.75 -5.71 -16.28
C ALA A 89 18.35 -7.03 -15.78
N LYS A 90 18.27 -8.10 -16.59
CA LYS A 90 18.90 -9.41 -16.28
C LYS A 90 20.42 -9.25 -16.10
N ALA A 91 21.10 -8.51 -16.99
CA ALA A 91 22.54 -8.28 -16.87
C ALA A 91 22.90 -7.53 -15.58
N LYS A 92 22.13 -6.49 -15.20
CA LYS A 92 22.33 -5.74 -13.94
C LYS A 92 22.10 -6.62 -12.71
N LEU A 93 21.10 -7.49 -12.73
CA LEU A 93 20.81 -8.41 -11.63
C LEU A 93 21.85 -9.52 -11.50
N ASN A 94 22.37 -10.03 -12.64
CA ASN A 94 23.45 -11.03 -12.64
C ASN A 94 24.78 -10.47 -12.12
N ALA A 95 24.97 -9.15 -12.19
CA ALA A 95 26.16 -8.51 -11.63
C ALA A 95 26.12 -8.37 -10.10
N LEU A 96 24.97 -8.64 -9.47
CA LEU A 96 24.87 -8.58 -8.01
C LEU A 96 25.56 -9.79 -7.35
N PRO A 97 26.28 -9.58 -6.24
CA PRO A 97 26.95 -10.68 -5.53
C PRO A 97 25.96 -11.77 -5.08
N GLY A 98 26.28 -13.02 -5.37
CA GLY A 98 25.50 -14.16 -4.94
C GLY A 98 24.28 -14.51 -5.81
N SER A 99 24.03 -13.79 -6.92
CA SER A 99 23.00 -14.15 -7.89
C SER A 99 23.54 -15.20 -8.88
N SER A 100 22.68 -16.14 -9.28
CA SER A 100 22.93 -17.04 -10.40
C SER A 100 22.08 -16.62 -11.60
N ALA A 101 22.60 -16.87 -12.82
CA ALA A 101 21.89 -16.53 -14.05
C ALA A 101 20.51 -17.21 -14.14
N GLU A 102 20.40 -18.44 -13.68
CA GLU A 102 19.14 -19.19 -13.65
C GLU A 102 18.12 -18.56 -12.70
N GLN A 103 18.54 -18.21 -11.49
CA GLN A 103 17.67 -17.55 -10.50
C GLN A 103 17.19 -16.18 -10.98
N VAL A 104 18.06 -15.42 -11.61
CA VAL A 104 17.71 -14.11 -12.19
C VAL A 104 16.73 -14.28 -13.34
N ASP A 105 16.95 -15.26 -14.21
CA ASP A 105 16.05 -15.52 -15.34
C ASP A 105 14.64 -15.93 -14.87
N GLU A 106 14.56 -16.85 -13.93
CA GLU A 106 13.32 -17.29 -13.31
C GLU A 106 12.60 -16.13 -12.61
N LEU A 107 13.32 -15.34 -11.79
CA LEU A 107 12.76 -14.18 -11.10
C LEU A 107 12.16 -13.17 -12.07
N VAL A 108 12.94 -12.76 -13.08
CA VAL A 108 12.51 -11.74 -14.05
C VAL A 108 11.30 -12.23 -14.83
N THR A 109 11.33 -13.48 -15.31
CA THR A 109 10.22 -14.09 -16.06
C THR A 109 8.96 -14.16 -15.21
N THR A 110 9.06 -14.65 -13.98
CA THR A 110 7.92 -14.76 -13.05
C THR A 110 7.33 -13.39 -12.72
N MET A 111 8.17 -12.40 -12.47
CA MET A 111 7.71 -11.06 -12.13
C MET A 111 7.07 -10.34 -13.32
N ILE A 112 7.56 -10.53 -14.54
CA ILE A 112 6.93 -9.98 -15.75
C ILE A 112 5.55 -10.61 -15.96
N ALA A 113 5.44 -11.94 -15.86
CA ALA A 113 4.17 -12.63 -15.95
C ALA A 113 3.17 -12.13 -14.90
N ARG A 114 3.63 -11.94 -13.65
CA ARG A 114 2.81 -11.37 -12.56
C ARG A 114 2.33 -9.96 -12.86
N LYS A 115 3.16 -9.11 -13.47
CA LYS A 115 2.74 -7.74 -13.86
C LYS A 115 1.62 -7.79 -14.89
N GLU A 116 1.78 -8.60 -15.94
CA GLU A 116 0.77 -8.76 -16.98
C GLU A 116 -0.55 -9.33 -16.42
N GLU A 117 -0.48 -10.27 -15.48
CA GLU A 117 -1.66 -10.81 -14.82
C GLU A 117 -2.39 -9.76 -13.96
N LEU A 118 -1.64 -9.00 -13.15
CA LEU A 118 -2.22 -8.05 -12.21
C LEU A 118 -2.64 -6.73 -12.87
N TYR A 119 -1.87 -6.27 -13.86
CA TYR A 119 -1.99 -4.93 -14.45
C TYR A 119 -1.70 -4.94 -15.94
N PRO A 120 -2.52 -5.63 -16.75
CA PRO A 120 -2.30 -5.70 -18.19
C PRO A 120 -2.34 -4.31 -18.81
N GLY A 121 -1.35 -4.01 -19.65
CA GLY A 121 -1.26 -2.72 -20.36
C GLY A 121 -0.87 -1.53 -19.47
N GLU A 122 -0.39 -1.76 -18.23
CA GLU A 122 0.11 -0.67 -17.38
C GLU A 122 1.47 -0.18 -17.87
N ASN A 123 1.52 1.08 -18.33
CA ASN A 123 2.70 1.72 -18.92
C ASN A 123 3.28 2.85 -18.07
N ALA A 124 2.93 2.91 -16.79
CA ALA A 124 3.51 3.89 -15.87
C ALA A 124 4.94 3.50 -15.49
N LEU A 125 5.93 4.25 -16.00
CA LEU A 125 7.33 4.11 -15.66
C LEU A 125 7.60 4.70 -14.27
N ILE A 126 8.19 3.94 -13.38
CA ILE A 126 8.50 4.39 -12.02
C ILE A 126 9.83 5.12 -12.04
N THR A 127 9.81 6.42 -11.74
CA THR A 127 10.99 7.30 -11.78
C THR A 127 11.62 7.51 -10.41
N ASN A 128 10.83 7.41 -9.35
CA ASN A 128 11.33 7.56 -7.99
C ASN A 128 10.43 6.81 -7.00
N PHE A 129 11.03 6.36 -5.89
CA PHE A 129 10.28 5.82 -4.77
C PHE A 129 10.92 6.21 -3.44
N VAL A 130 10.09 6.34 -2.41
CA VAL A 130 10.51 6.53 -1.02
C VAL A 130 9.86 5.46 -0.18
N LEU A 131 10.67 4.65 0.48
CA LEU A 131 10.22 3.62 1.41
C LEU A 131 10.31 4.18 2.84
N LYS A 132 9.15 4.31 3.49
CA LYS A 132 9.05 4.72 4.89
C LYS A 132 8.65 3.53 5.74
N PHE A 133 9.37 3.30 6.82
CA PHE A 133 9.04 2.27 7.80
C PHE A 133 8.38 2.92 9.02
N ASN A 134 7.17 2.51 9.32
CA ASN A 134 6.48 2.88 10.54
C ASN A 134 6.42 1.65 11.45
N HIS A 135 6.82 1.79 12.72
CA HIS A 135 6.80 0.69 13.69
C HIS A 135 5.40 0.12 13.98
N ARG A 136 4.34 0.90 13.70
CA ARG A 136 2.95 0.47 13.94
C ARG A 136 2.25 -0.07 12.70
N THR A 137 2.56 0.47 11.52
CA THR A 137 1.83 0.16 10.27
C THR A 137 2.67 -0.59 9.24
N GLY A 138 3.94 -0.87 9.56
CA GLY A 138 4.86 -1.52 8.63
C GLY A 138 5.43 -0.57 7.57
N ALA A 139 5.81 -1.10 6.43
CA ALA A 139 6.36 -0.32 5.33
C ALA A 139 5.26 0.41 4.55
N THR A 140 5.48 1.69 4.32
CA THR A 140 4.64 2.50 3.42
C THR A 140 5.47 3.03 2.27
N PHE A 141 4.85 3.15 1.09
CA PHE A 141 5.52 3.55 -0.13
C PHE A 141 4.97 4.89 -0.63
N ASN A 142 5.88 5.78 -1.03
CA ASN A 142 5.55 6.90 -1.91
C ASN A 142 6.26 6.64 -3.24
N VAL A 143 5.51 6.66 -4.32
CA VAL A 143 6.01 6.35 -5.66
C VAL A 143 5.68 7.49 -6.59
N SER A 144 6.67 7.92 -7.37
CA SER A 144 6.48 8.82 -8.50
C SER A 144 6.61 8.01 -9.78
N ALA A 145 5.68 8.21 -10.70
CA ALA A 145 5.68 7.54 -11.99
C ALA A 145 5.27 8.49 -13.10
N VAL A 146 5.73 8.21 -14.30
CA VAL A 146 5.38 8.91 -15.54
C VAL A 146 4.79 7.90 -16.52
N ASN A 147 3.64 8.23 -17.08
CA ASN A 147 3.10 7.43 -18.17
C ASN A 147 3.91 7.67 -19.43
N VAL A 148 4.40 6.59 -20.02
CA VAL A 148 5.23 6.66 -21.23
C VAL A 148 4.57 5.87 -22.35
N ASN A 149 4.81 6.35 -23.57
CA ASN A 149 4.50 5.54 -24.73
C ASN A 149 5.65 4.53 -24.92
N PRO A 150 5.39 3.21 -24.92
CA PRO A 150 6.43 2.19 -25.01
C PRO A 150 7.29 2.31 -26.28
N GLU A 151 6.76 2.88 -27.36
CA GLU A 151 7.50 3.09 -28.61
C GLU A 151 8.64 4.13 -28.46
N GLY A 152 8.59 5.02 -27.47
CA GLY A 152 9.61 6.06 -27.24
C GLY A 152 10.77 5.65 -26.33
N LEU A 153 10.70 4.46 -25.69
CA LEU A 153 11.67 4.07 -24.65
C LEU A 153 12.93 3.38 -25.18
N SER A 154 12.98 2.99 -26.45
CA SER A 154 14.08 2.19 -27.01
C SER A 154 15.47 2.86 -26.92
N ASN A 155 15.51 4.19 -26.76
CA ASN A 155 16.76 4.97 -26.71
C ASN A 155 17.04 5.63 -25.35
N THR A 156 16.17 5.42 -24.34
CA THR A 156 16.36 6.04 -23.02
C THR A 156 17.02 5.06 -22.06
N ASP A 157 18.17 5.42 -21.51
CA ASP A 157 18.80 4.61 -20.45
C ASP A 157 17.94 4.70 -19.17
N LEU A 158 17.39 3.56 -18.76
CA LEU A 158 16.56 3.46 -17.54
C LEU A 158 17.34 3.85 -16.28
N SER A 159 18.68 3.81 -16.35
CA SER A 159 19.56 4.19 -15.24
C SER A 159 19.52 5.70 -14.97
N ASP A 160 19.28 6.52 -15.99
CA ASP A 160 19.20 7.98 -15.87
C ASP A 160 17.86 8.43 -15.26
N ILE A 161 16.84 7.58 -15.35
CA ILE A 161 15.50 7.86 -14.86
C ILE A 161 15.36 7.50 -13.39
N ILE A 162 16.06 6.47 -12.93
CA ILE A 162 16.04 6.02 -11.54
C ILE A 162 17.13 6.76 -10.78
N LYS A 163 16.80 7.92 -10.20
CA LYS A 163 17.69 8.56 -9.23
C LYS A 163 17.50 7.87 -7.88
N PRO A 164 18.50 7.12 -7.37
CA PRO A 164 18.42 6.61 -6.03
C PRO A 164 18.39 7.79 -5.06
N SER A 165 17.29 7.94 -4.32
CA SER A 165 17.27 8.87 -3.19
C SER A 165 18.20 8.31 -2.12
N LEU A 166 19.36 8.94 -1.96
CA LEU A 166 20.35 8.70 -0.90
C LEU A 166 19.76 9.06 0.46
#